data_ef9cc849d3c2b0ba378fc72a9c7cdf38
#
_entry.id   ef9cc849d3c2b0ba378fc72a9c7cdf38
#
_cell.length_a   1.000
_cell.length_b   1.000
_cell.length_c   1.000
_cell.angle_alpha   90.00
_cell.angle_beta   90.00
_cell.angle_gamma   90.00
#
_symmetry.space_group_name_H-M   'P 1'
#
loop_
_entity.id
_entity.type
_entity.pdbx_description
1 polymer ?
#
loop_
_entity_poly.entity_id
_entity_poly.type
_entity_poly.pdbx_seq_one_letter_code
_entity_poly.pdbx_strand_id
1 'polypeptide(L)'
;MGHIFVFNPGTWPKRSADSGANTNILQTTSPKGLNCNRGFDILFGMPSAPILVATLFSLPALLYCQGQDKESKAELTTPNIASVEDYRKHAMSRNGNPVLGEKLFSAKVTQCTLCHTTDGNGRMAGPDLAAAGDKFSRADLIQSILEPSANIMTGYSLSVIKTKDNAVFSGIIKHSSAEQLVIAGPGDIRHRLAKSDIKDHSTSPVSMMPSNLYATLSKDEFSNLIAYLENLKDKSSIERNTEGTPSEIERLAAPIKLTPLFGQSLGLQKPVWFGEHPSIDNMFVVMEKSRARISILERDDDGRELHSTFLEIPEEVYVTNDEGLLGLAFHPNFSENRRYYFMHEIKDGPRRGMMIGERIANENLLKDSGNPTRQVLEFEVATQFHHGGGLEFGPDGFLYIGVGDGGPQEDPHGHAQDLSDYSGKLLRIDVDDQKGGKSYGIPRDNPFINHKNHEVLPEIFAYGLRQPWRFSFDPANGELWVGDVGQNRFEEIAIVRAGENHGWNVYEGFELFSTRYRKEKNEYTPPVVSFRRKHGVSITGGYVIRTDTDKPSSFDGVYICADYQSRRIWGIRHENRKLKTIREIGTCPDRLVSFGQDRSGNIYAVGYNQGIIYQLDFEGAVFK
;
A
#
# COMPACT_ATOMS: atom_id res chain seq x y z
N MET A 1 48.21 18.87 30.04
CA MET A 1 47.62 19.74 31.05
C MET A 1 46.14 19.76 30.77
N GLY A 2 45.41 19.05 31.59
CA GLY A 2 44.01 18.81 31.48
C GLY A 2 43.18 19.87 32.15
N HIS A 3 41.94 19.98 31.75
CA HIS A 3 40.86 20.43 32.62
C HIS A 3 39.60 19.69 32.25
N ILE A 4 39.19 18.83 33.16
CA ILE A 4 37.89 18.16 33.25
C ILE A 4 36.93 19.15 33.87
N PHE A 5 35.77 19.38 33.28
CA PHE A 5 34.64 20.00 33.94
C PHE A 5 33.49 19.00 34.12
N VAL A 6 33.26 18.67 35.37
CA VAL A 6 32.12 17.93 35.89
C VAL A 6 30.99 18.95 36.14
N PHE A 7 29.79 18.72 35.62
CA PHE A 7 28.58 19.48 36.03
C PHE A 7 27.62 18.54 36.78
N ASN A 8 27.26 19.03 37.98
CA ASN A 8 26.35 18.41 38.94
C ASN A 8 24.92 18.99 38.73
N PRO A 9 23.81 18.22 38.91
CA PRO A 9 22.45 18.73 38.68
C PRO A 9 21.87 19.35 39.96
N GLY A 10 21.32 20.52 39.84
CA GLY A 10 20.69 21.26 40.95
C GLY A 10 19.47 22.06 40.57
N THR A 11 18.32 21.66 41.05
CA THR A 11 17.16 22.41 41.58
C THR A 11 16.37 23.36 40.68
N TRP A 12 15.11 22.98 40.45
CA TRP A 12 14.01 23.84 40.02
C TRP A 12 13.26 24.46 41.21
N PRO A 13 12.81 25.73 41.17
CA PRO A 13 11.99 26.31 42.23
C PRO A 13 10.49 26.07 42.02
N LYS A 14 9.83 25.67 43.10
CA LYS A 14 8.38 25.60 43.24
C LYS A 14 7.76 27.02 43.22
N ARG A 15 6.64 27.20 42.53
CA ARG A 15 5.70 28.30 42.75
C ARG A 15 4.40 27.75 43.33
N SER A 16 3.98 28.47 44.34
CA SER A 16 2.90 28.27 45.29
C SER A 16 1.50 28.44 44.68
N ALA A 17 0.56 27.71 45.30
CA ALA A 17 -0.88 27.82 45.17
C ALA A 17 -1.41 29.16 45.77
N ASP A 18 -2.55 29.63 45.26
CA ASP A 18 -3.70 30.07 46.09
C ASP A 18 -4.96 30.24 45.21
N SER A 19 -5.96 29.65 45.62
CA SER A 19 -7.26 29.93 46.23
C SER A 19 -8.45 30.15 45.27
N GLY A 20 -9.53 29.45 45.61
CA GLY A 20 -10.86 29.96 45.34
C GLY A 20 -11.95 28.91 45.14
N ALA A 21 -12.52 28.49 46.23
CA ALA A 21 -13.68 27.65 46.47
C ALA A 21 -14.91 27.89 45.56
N ASN A 22 -15.67 26.85 45.23
CA ASN A 22 -17.03 26.69 45.79
C ASN A 22 -17.61 25.27 45.56
N THR A 23 -18.07 24.75 46.65
CA THR A 23 -18.84 23.52 46.89
C THR A 23 -20.24 23.57 46.27
N ASN A 24 -20.74 22.46 45.76
CA ASN A 24 -22.11 22.02 46.06
C ASN A 24 -22.23 20.49 45.95
N ILE A 25 -22.58 19.95 47.10
CA ILE A 25 -22.89 18.55 47.41
C ILE A 25 -24.36 18.31 47.02
N LEU A 26 -24.63 17.21 46.31
CA LEU A 26 -25.95 16.57 46.41
C LEU A 26 -25.75 15.06 46.52
N GLN A 27 -26.05 14.59 47.74
CA GLN A 27 -26.27 13.16 48.09
C GLN A 27 -27.61 12.68 47.56
N THR A 28 -27.66 11.45 47.04
CA THR A 28 -28.86 10.57 47.20
C THR A 28 -28.40 9.12 47.24
N THR A 29 -28.42 8.57 48.40
CA THR A 29 -29.02 7.36 48.99
C THR A 29 -29.15 6.10 48.13
N SER A 30 -28.50 5.06 48.65
CA SER A 30 -28.65 3.62 48.39
C SER A 30 -29.88 3.03 49.12
N PRO A 31 -30.40 1.88 48.70
CA PRO A 31 -30.73 0.86 49.67
C PRO A 31 -30.16 -0.55 49.34
N LYS A 32 -29.52 -1.12 50.35
CA LYS A 32 -29.56 -2.49 50.92
C LYS A 32 -30.34 -3.55 50.09
N GLY A 33 -29.86 -4.74 49.75
CA GLY A 33 -29.05 -5.69 50.50
C GLY A 33 -29.76 -7.05 50.38
N LEU A 34 -29.05 -8.11 50.04
CA LEU A 34 -29.38 -9.49 50.51
C LEU A 34 -28.17 -10.41 50.26
N ASN A 35 -27.67 -10.90 51.34
CA ASN A 35 -26.67 -11.97 51.49
C ASN A 35 -27.29 -13.33 51.21
N CYS A 36 -26.57 -14.24 50.58
CA CYS A 36 -26.61 -15.67 50.92
C CYS A 36 -25.28 -16.33 50.56
N ASN A 37 -24.57 -16.67 51.63
CA ASN A 37 -23.43 -17.59 51.67
C ASN A 37 -23.92 -19.03 51.46
N ARG A 38 -23.13 -19.84 50.74
CA ARG A 38 -22.76 -21.21 51.13
C ARG A 38 -21.59 -21.70 50.25
N GLY A 39 -20.48 -21.98 50.90
CA GLY A 39 -19.31 -22.62 50.34
C GLY A 39 -19.47 -24.15 50.25
N PHE A 40 -18.62 -24.73 49.43
CA PHE A 40 -18.09 -26.08 49.60
C PHE A 40 -16.72 -26.17 48.91
N ASP A 41 -15.70 -26.42 49.73
CA ASP A 41 -14.37 -26.84 49.30
C ASP A 41 -14.40 -28.30 48.86
N ILE A 42 -13.71 -28.66 47.78
CA ILE A 42 -13.03 -29.94 47.64
C ILE A 42 -11.82 -29.78 46.71
N LEU A 43 -10.64 -30.11 47.23
CA LEU A 43 -9.36 -30.32 46.53
C LEU A 43 -9.42 -31.54 45.59
N PHE A 44 -8.72 -31.51 44.46
CA PHE A 44 -7.72 -32.50 44.05
C PHE A 44 -7.16 -32.25 42.62
N GLY A 45 -5.85 -32.16 42.50
CA GLY A 45 -4.95 -32.91 41.61
C GLY A 45 -4.90 -32.57 40.10
N MET A 46 -3.75 -32.07 39.65
CA MET A 46 -3.29 -31.97 38.21
C MET A 46 -3.21 -33.35 37.50
N PRO A 47 -3.13 -33.48 36.14
CA PRO A 47 -2.13 -32.81 35.27
C PRO A 47 -2.59 -32.40 33.85
N SER A 48 -1.73 -31.66 33.23
CA SER A 48 -1.64 -31.06 31.89
C SER A 48 -2.09 -31.86 30.66
N ALA A 49 -2.90 -31.24 29.76
CA ALA A 49 -2.93 -31.48 28.30
C ALA A 49 -3.66 -30.33 27.58
N PRO A 50 -3.43 -30.10 26.26
CA PRO A 50 -3.65 -28.83 25.61
C PRO A 50 -5.11 -28.52 25.25
N ILE A 51 -5.48 -27.26 25.40
CA ILE A 51 -6.85 -26.76 25.18
C ILE A 51 -7.10 -26.57 23.69
N LEU A 52 -7.97 -27.42 23.13
CA LEU A 52 -8.66 -27.22 21.86
C LEU A 52 -9.93 -26.41 22.17
N VAL A 53 -10.03 -25.18 21.68
CA VAL A 53 -11.24 -24.36 21.86
C VAL A 53 -12.28 -24.80 20.81
N ALA A 54 -13.24 -25.63 21.25
CA ALA A 54 -14.45 -25.90 20.51
C ALA A 54 -15.58 -25.04 21.11
N THR A 55 -16.11 -24.12 20.31
CA THR A 55 -17.31 -23.35 20.62
C THR A 55 -18.54 -24.24 20.56
N LEU A 56 -19.13 -24.55 21.69
CA LEU A 56 -20.43 -25.23 21.84
C LEU A 56 -21.56 -24.18 21.73
N PHE A 57 -22.34 -24.28 20.66
CA PHE A 57 -23.70 -23.71 20.65
C PHE A 57 -24.66 -24.67 21.33
N SER A 58 -25.31 -24.19 22.39
CA SER A 58 -26.37 -24.91 23.09
C SER A 58 -27.67 -24.91 22.30
N LEU A 59 -28.16 -26.08 21.91
CA LEU A 59 -29.54 -26.32 21.46
C LEU A 59 -30.44 -26.62 22.69
N PRO A 60 -31.68 -26.13 22.67
CA PRO A 60 -32.66 -26.48 23.72
C PRO A 60 -33.21 -27.91 23.53
N ALA A 61 -33.36 -28.60 24.64
CA ALA A 61 -33.95 -29.93 24.71
C ALA A 61 -35.41 -29.95 24.27
N LEU A 62 -35.75 -30.80 23.30
CA LEU A 62 -37.12 -31.15 22.97
C LEU A 62 -37.59 -32.34 23.79
N LEU A 63 -38.71 -32.17 24.47
CA LEU A 63 -39.45 -33.24 25.14
C LEU A 63 -39.93 -34.27 24.12
N TYR A 64 -39.71 -35.54 24.47
CA TYR A 64 -40.17 -36.71 23.72
C TYR A 64 -41.64 -37.03 24.15
N CYS A 65 -42.61 -36.91 23.23
CA CYS A 65 -43.90 -37.57 23.32
C CYS A 65 -43.97 -38.68 22.28
N GLN A 66 -44.10 -39.92 22.72
CA GLN A 66 -44.36 -41.07 21.86
C GLN A 66 -45.81 -41.02 21.37
N GLY A 67 -45.98 -41.04 20.06
CA GLY A 67 -47.23 -41.38 19.38
C GLY A 67 -46.88 -42.12 18.09
N GLN A 68 -47.30 -43.39 18.00
CA GLN A 68 -47.15 -44.19 16.79
C GLN A 68 -48.09 -43.64 15.70
N ASP A 69 -47.58 -43.45 14.49
CA ASP A 69 -48.06 -44.10 13.27
C ASP A 69 -47.53 -43.47 11.97
N LYS A 70 -47.18 -44.35 11.04
CA LYS A 70 -46.99 -44.18 9.60
C LYS A 70 -45.74 -43.46 9.08
N GLU A 71 -44.81 -44.29 8.62
CA GLU A 71 -43.73 -43.92 7.71
C GLU A 71 -44.25 -43.21 6.48
N SER A 72 -43.99 -41.90 6.36
CA SER A 72 -43.75 -41.22 5.12
C SER A 72 -42.28 -40.82 5.12
N LYS A 73 -41.47 -41.40 4.26
CA LYS A 73 -40.11 -40.97 3.95
C LYS A 73 -40.19 -39.55 3.36
N ALA A 74 -40.23 -38.52 4.21
CA ALA A 74 -39.83 -37.19 3.81
C ALA A 74 -38.32 -37.20 3.65
N GLU A 75 -37.81 -37.21 2.43
CA GLU A 75 -36.43 -36.82 2.13
C GLU A 75 -36.24 -35.43 2.75
N LEU A 76 -35.43 -35.37 3.79
CA LEU A 76 -34.87 -34.11 4.28
C LEU A 76 -33.98 -33.56 3.16
N THR A 77 -34.57 -32.80 2.26
CA THR A 77 -33.81 -31.97 1.34
C THR A 77 -33.06 -30.97 2.22
N THR A 78 -31.75 -31.16 2.37
CA THR A 78 -30.85 -30.13 2.89
C THR A 78 -31.13 -28.85 2.12
N PRO A 79 -31.39 -27.72 2.80
CA PRO A 79 -31.60 -26.46 2.10
C PRO A 79 -30.39 -26.23 1.20
N ASN A 80 -30.63 -26.08 -0.08
CA ASN A 80 -29.60 -25.80 -1.10
C ASN A 80 -29.07 -24.39 -0.82
N ILE A 81 -28.10 -24.27 0.09
CA ILE A 81 -27.42 -23.00 0.40
C ILE A 81 -26.66 -22.61 -0.87
N ALA A 82 -27.08 -21.53 -1.50
CA ALA A 82 -26.46 -21.01 -2.70
C ALA A 82 -24.95 -20.78 -2.45
N SER A 83 -24.12 -21.26 -3.36
CA SER A 83 -22.66 -21.14 -3.27
C SER A 83 -22.20 -19.68 -3.52
N VAL A 84 -20.98 -19.34 -3.11
CA VAL A 84 -20.32 -18.06 -3.45
C VAL A 84 -20.39 -17.79 -4.95
N GLU A 85 -20.17 -18.82 -5.75
CA GLU A 85 -20.19 -18.72 -7.21
C GLU A 85 -21.60 -18.45 -7.77
N ASP A 86 -22.65 -18.95 -7.13
CA ASP A 86 -24.04 -18.63 -7.50
C ASP A 86 -24.36 -17.16 -7.26
N TYR A 87 -23.91 -16.58 -6.14
CA TYR A 87 -24.02 -15.14 -5.87
C TYR A 87 -23.23 -14.32 -6.89
N ARG A 88 -22.02 -14.72 -7.21
CA ARG A 88 -21.15 -14.05 -8.19
C ARG A 88 -21.82 -14.00 -9.56
N LYS A 89 -22.21 -15.16 -10.10
CA LYS A 89 -22.87 -15.27 -11.42
C LYS A 89 -24.17 -14.48 -11.47
N HIS A 90 -24.99 -14.59 -10.43
CA HIS A 90 -26.27 -13.88 -10.36
C HIS A 90 -26.06 -12.36 -10.35
N ALA A 91 -25.19 -11.86 -9.49
CA ALA A 91 -24.91 -10.44 -9.40
C ALA A 91 -24.21 -9.87 -10.65
N MET A 92 -23.38 -10.66 -11.35
CA MET A 92 -22.79 -10.22 -12.63
C MET A 92 -23.81 -10.09 -13.75
N SER A 93 -24.88 -10.88 -13.75
CA SER A 93 -25.90 -10.92 -14.82
C SER A 93 -27.14 -10.07 -14.56
N ARG A 94 -27.33 -9.58 -13.34
CA ARG A 94 -28.57 -8.87 -12.92
C ARG A 94 -28.28 -7.43 -12.52
N ASN A 95 -29.03 -6.50 -13.07
CA ASN A 95 -29.08 -5.12 -12.56
C ASN A 95 -29.94 -5.10 -11.30
N GLY A 96 -29.37 -4.68 -10.17
CA GLY A 96 -30.11 -4.50 -8.92
C GLY A 96 -30.82 -3.14 -8.83
N ASN A 97 -31.59 -2.96 -7.77
CA ASN A 97 -32.23 -1.69 -7.43
C ASN A 97 -31.38 -0.96 -6.35
N PRO A 98 -30.75 0.19 -6.67
CA PRO A 98 -29.86 0.88 -5.74
C PRO A 98 -30.58 1.45 -4.50
N VAL A 99 -31.88 1.83 -4.62
CA VAL A 99 -32.65 2.32 -3.47
C VAL A 99 -32.94 1.21 -2.46
N LEU A 100 -33.17 -0.02 -2.93
CA LEU A 100 -33.25 -1.18 -2.04
C LEU A 100 -31.90 -1.55 -1.48
N GLY A 101 -30.84 -1.40 -2.27
CA GLY A 101 -29.44 -1.63 -1.84
C GLY A 101 -29.01 -0.69 -0.71
N GLU A 102 -29.40 0.59 -0.75
CA GLU A 102 -29.14 1.56 0.32
C GLU A 102 -29.76 1.13 1.65
N LYS A 103 -31.00 0.64 1.62
CA LYS A 103 -31.68 0.11 2.80
C LYS A 103 -30.96 -1.11 3.38
N LEU A 104 -30.47 -1.99 2.50
CA LEU A 104 -29.69 -3.16 2.91
C LEU A 104 -28.34 -2.74 3.51
N PHE A 105 -27.65 -1.78 2.91
CA PHE A 105 -26.38 -1.26 3.45
C PHE A 105 -26.53 -0.70 4.87
N SER A 106 -27.65 -0.06 5.14
CA SER A 106 -27.97 0.52 6.47
C SER A 106 -28.65 -0.48 7.42
N ALA A 107 -28.95 -1.70 6.97
CA ALA A 107 -29.68 -2.68 7.78
C ALA A 107 -28.79 -3.31 8.86
N LYS A 108 -29.37 -3.61 10.03
CA LYS A 108 -28.65 -4.28 11.14
C LYS A 108 -28.15 -5.68 10.77
N VAL A 109 -28.78 -6.36 9.81
CA VAL A 109 -28.41 -7.72 9.39
C VAL A 109 -27.12 -7.73 8.58
N THR A 110 -26.85 -6.71 7.78
CA THR A 110 -25.64 -6.59 6.94
C THR A 110 -24.48 -5.91 7.65
N GLN A 111 -24.75 -5.08 8.67
CA GLN A 111 -23.78 -4.40 9.52
C GLN A 111 -22.72 -3.55 8.78
N CYS A 112 -22.93 -3.18 7.51
CA CYS A 112 -21.97 -2.42 6.71
C CYS A 112 -21.58 -1.09 7.38
N THR A 113 -22.57 -0.38 7.96
CA THR A 113 -22.38 0.92 8.63
C THR A 113 -21.60 0.85 9.95
N LEU A 114 -21.31 -0.35 10.49
CA LEU A 114 -20.40 -0.48 11.64
C LEU A 114 -18.94 -0.21 11.28
N CYS A 115 -18.59 -0.37 9.99
CA CYS A 115 -17.21 -0.21 9.53
C CYS A 115 -17.06 0.84 8.43
N HIS A 116 -18.11 1.15 7.68
CA HIS A 116 -18.02 2.03 6.50
C HIS A 116 -18.89 3.28 6.63
N THR A 117 -18.37 4.39 6.12
CA THR A 117 -19.12 5.62 5.81
C THR A 117 -19.31 5.76 4.31
N THR A 118 -20.25 6.61 3.89
CA THR A 118 -20.52 6.97 2.49
C THR A 118 -20.62 8.48 2.32
N ASP A 119 -20.04 9.23 3.26
CA ASP A 119 -20.14 10.69 3.34
C ASP A 119 -18.81 11.41 3.04
N GLY A 120 -17.76 10.68 2.67
CA GLY A 120 -16.43 11.20 2.37
C GLY A 120 -15.56 11.49 3.59
N ASN A 121 -16.03 11.19 4.82
CA ASN A 121 -15.31 11.54 6.05
C ASN A 121 -14.34 10.48 6.60
N GLY A 122 -14.43 9.23 6.12
CA GLY A 122 -13.46 8.15 6.39
C GLY A 122 -13.19 7.81 7.87
N ARG A 123 -14.07 8.21 8.79
CA ARG A 123 -13.82 8.12 10.25
C ARG A 123 -13.90 6.72 10.85
N MET A 124 -14.52 5.77 10.14
CA MET A 124 -14.76 4.40 10.65
C MET A 124 -13.55 3.49 10.43
N ALA A 125 -13.61 2.28 10.98
CA ALA A 125 -12.55 1.28 10.83
C ALA A 125 -12.30 0.88 9.36
N GLY A 126 -13.37 0.64 8.59
CA GLY A 126 -13.30 0.37 7.16
C GLY A 126 -13.13 1.63 6.30
N PRO A 127 -12.84 1.47 4.99
CA PRO A 127 -12.73 2.60 4.08
C PRO A 127 -14.07 3.33 3.91
N ASP A 128 -14.01 4.63 3.63
CA ASP A 128 -15.15 5.39 3.14
C ASP A 128 -15.52 4.94 1.73
N LEU A 129 -16.82 4.75 1.49
CA LEU A 129 -17.35 4.24 0.24
C LEU A 129 -18.05 5.31 -0.62
N ALA A 130 -17.95 6.61 -0.29
CA ALA A 130 -18.61 7.69 -1.03
C ALA A 130 -18.35 7.68 -2.54
N ALA A 131 -17.19 7.17 -2.96
CA ALA A 131 -16.79 7.03 -4.36
C ALA A 131 -16.55 5.57 -4.78
N ALA A 132 -17.20 4.59 -4.14
CA ALA A 132 -16.95 3.18 -4.43
C ALA A 132 -17.26 2.81 -5.89
N GLY A 133 -18.34 3.37 -6.46
CA GLY A 133 -18.74 3.15 -7.84
C GLY A 133 -17.85 3.85 -8.89
N ASP A 134 -16.99 4.79 -8.46
CA ASP A 134 -15.96 5.36 -9.32
C ASP A 134 -14.65 4.55 -9.24
N LYS A 135 -14.37 3.95 -8.07
CA LYS A 135 -13.11 3.25 -7.78
C LYS A 135 -13.08 1.81 -8.28
N PHE A 136 -14.21 1.12 -8.21
CA PHE A 136 -14.27 -0.33 -8.39
C PHE A 136 -15.25 -0.74 -9.47
N SER A 137 -14.87 -1.71 -10.28
CA SER A 137 -15.80 -2.36 -11.21
C SER A 137 -16.83 -3.19 -10.44
N ARG A 138 -17.96 -3.54 -11.11
CA ARG A 138 -18.95 -4.46 -10.55
C ARG A 138 -18.34 -5.76 -10.07
N ALA A 139 -17.41 -6.33 -10.83
CA ALA A 139 -16.70 -7.55 -10.47
C ALA A 139 -15.86 -7.39 -9.19
N ASP A 140 -15.16 -6.25 -9.04
CA ASP A 140 -14.37 -5.96 -7.85
C ASP A 140 -15.26 -5.76 -6.60
N LEU A 141 -16.40 -5.06 -6.73
CA LEU A 141 -17.35 -4.88 -5.64
C LEU A 141 -17.95 -6.22 -5.18
N ILE A 142 -18.31 -7.09 -6.14
CA ILE A 142 -18.79 -8.45 -5.86
C ILE A 142 -17.71 -9.25 -5.13
N GLN A 143 -16.48 -9.26 -5.64
CA GLN A 143 -15.37 -9.97 -5.02
C GLN A 143 -15.07 -9.46 -3.61
N SER A 144 -15.08 -8.15 -3.40
CA SER A 144 -14.77 -7.54 -2.09
C SER A 144 -15.74 -7.96 -0.98
N ILE A 145 -17.00 -8.28 -1.32
CA ILE A 145 -17.99 -8.75 -0.33
C ILE A 145 -17.97 -10.27 -0.18
N LEU A 146 -17.79 -11.01 -1.28
CA LEU A 146 -17.78 -12.47 -1.25
C LEU A 146 -16.47 -13.03 -0.67
N GLU A 147 -15.35 -12.36 -0.97
CA GLU A 147 -13.98 -12.80 -0.65
C GLU A 147 -13.14 -11.65 -0.10
N PRO A 148 -13.51 -11.05 1.05
CA PRO A 148 -12.92 -9.80 1.54
C PRO A 148 -11.42 -9.92 1.90
N SER A 149 -10.91 -11.13 2.08
CA SER A 149 -9.49 -11.37 2.33
C SER A 149 -8.67 -11.60 1.06
N ALA A 150 -9.31 -11.74 -0.11
CA ALA A 150 -8.59 -11.96 -1.37
C ALA A 150 -7.75 -10.75 -1.80
N ASN A 151 -8.25 -9.54 -1.49
CA ASN A 151 -7.58 -8.28 -1.82
C ASN A 151 -7.91 -7.23 -0.74
N ILE A 152 -7.08 -7.15 0.28
CA ILE A 152 -7.21 -6.12 1.32
C ILE A 152 -6.56 -4.84 0.79
N MET A 153 -7.33 -3.74 0.82
CA MET A 153 -6.81 -2.43 0.40
C MET A 153 -5.71 -1.98 1.36
N THR A 154 -4.62 -1.44 0.83
CA THR A 154 -3.52 -0.86 1.62
C THR A 154 -4.07 0.14 2.64
N GLY A 155 -3.58 0.06 3.88
CA GLY A 155 -4.08 0.87 4.99
C GLY A 155 -5.28 0.26 5.74
N TYR A 156 -5.79 -0.90 5.31
CA TYR A 156 -6.93 -1.57 5.97
C TYR A 156 -6.63 -3.01 6.38
N SER A 157 -5.37 -3.40 6.41
CA SER A 157 -4.94 -4.68 6.97
C SER A 157 -5.19 -4.73 8.48
N LEU A 158 -5.72 -5.85 8.96
CA LEU A 158 -6.04 -6.04 10.38
C LEU A 158 -4.74 -6.19 11.18
N SER A 159 -4.48 -5.26 12.09
CA SER A 159 -3.38 -5.34 13.05
C SER A 159 -3.79 -6.11 14.30
N VAL A 160 -2.92 -6.98 14.77
CA VAL A 160 -3.07 -7.73 16.03
C VAL A 160 -1.93 -7.32 16.95
N ILE A 161 -2.28 -6.73 18.09
CA ILE A 161 -1.34 -6.16 19.07
C ILE A 161 -1.41 -6.99 20.35
N LYS A 162 -0.27 -7.48 20.81
CA LYS A 162 -0.12 -8.13 22.11
C LYS A 162 0.65 -7.23 23.06
N THR A 163 0.09 -6.91 24.21
CA THR A 163 0.72 -6.09 25.23
C THR A 163 1.57 -6.92 26.20
N LYS A 164 2.43 -6.26 26.99
CA LYS A 164 3.33 -6.90 27.97
C LYS A 164 2.58 -7.63 29.08
N ASP A 165 1.36 -7.21 29.41
CA ASP A 165 0.43 -7.88 30.33
C ASP A 165 -0.36 -9.04 29.67
N ASN A 166 -0.02 -9.39 28.41
CA ASN A 166 -0.64 -10.41 27.56
C ASN A 166 -2.09 -10.12 27.11
N ALA A 167 -2.60 -8.90 27.23
CA ALA A 167 -3.83 -8.51 26.56
C ALA A 167 -3.62 -8.49 25.04
N VAL A 168 -4.68 -8.85 24.27
CA VAL A 168 -4.64 -8.87 22.81
C VAL A 168 -5.71 -7.92 22.29
N PHE A 169 -5.29 -7.02 21.41
CA PHE A 169 -6.15 -6.07 20.72
C PHE A 169 -6.04 -6.30 19.21
N SER A 170 -7.15 -6.10 18.49
CA SER A 170 -7.14 -6.15 17.03
C SER A 170 -7.97 -5.01 16.44
N GLY A 171 -7.52 -4.47 15.31
CA GLY A 171 -8.18 -3.34 14.64
C GLY A 171 -7.36 -2.78 13.49
N ILE A 172 -7.93 -1.78 12.83
CA ILE A 172 -7.25 -1.02 11.78
C ILE A 172 -6.51 0.16 12.41
N ILE A 173 -5.25 0.36 12.05
CA ILE A 173 -4.46 1.48 12.55
C ILE A 173 -5.07 2.79 12.03
N LYS A 174 -5.38 3.70 12.96
CA LYS A 174 -5.90 5.04 12.66
C LYS A 174 -4.94 6.16 13.08
N HIS A 175 -3.98 5.84 13.91
CA HIS A 175 -2.96 6.79 14.35
C HIS A 175 -1.74 6.04 14.91
N SER A 176 -0.56 6.52 14.58
CA SER A 176 0.71 6.01 15.15
C SER A 176 1.64 7.20 15.37
N SER A 177 2.18 7.33 16.57
CA SER A 177 3.24 8.29 16.93
C SER A 177 4.41 7.55 17.56
N ALA A 178 5.47 8.24 17.96
CA ALA A 178 6.59 7.62 18.69
C ALA A 178 6.12 6.91 19.98
N GLU A 179 5.12 7.50 20.67
CA GLU A 179 4.68 7.00 21.98
C GLU A 179 3.40 6.15 21.92
N GLN A 180 2.56 6.31 20.89
CA GLN A 180 1.19 5.78 20.92
C GLN A 180 0.76 5.17 19.60
N LEU A 181 0.01 4.07 19.69
CA LEU A 181 -0.71 3.44 18.60
C LEU A 181 -2.22 3.48 18.89
N VAL A 182 -3.03 3.90 17.90
CA VAL A 182 -4.50 3.87 17.99
C VAL A 182 -5.05 2.97 16.91
N ILE A 183 -5.79 1.94 17.32
CA ILE A 183 -6.49 1.04 16.41
C ILE A 183 -7.99 1.18 16.58
N ALA A 184 -8.75 1.04 15.48
CA ALA A 184 -10.20 1.09 15.46
C ALA A 184 -10.80 -0.26 15.07
N GLY A 185 -11.81 -0.69 15.82
CA GLY A 185 -12.66 -1.84 15.54
C GLY A 185 -14.04 -1.43 15.02
N PRO A 186 -14.97 -2.40 14.86
CA PRO A 186 -16.34 -2.15 14.47
C PRO A 186 -17.03 -1.14 15.40
N GLY A 187 -17.87 -0.25 14.85
CA GLY A 187 -18.55 0.81 15.61
C GLY A 187 -17.62 1.94 16.04
N ASP A 188 -16.44 2.09 15.42
CA ASP A 188 -15.39 3.06 15.76
C ASP A 188 -14.89 2.93 17.21
N ILE A 189 -14.93 1.72 17.77
CA ILE A 189 -14.32 1.43 19.08
C ILE A 189 -12.81 1.56 18.94
N ARG A 190 -12.23 2.57 19.62
CA ARG A 190 -10.80 2.88 19.52
C ARG A 190 -10.04 2.45 20.75
N HIS A 191 -8.97 1.71 20.55
CA HIS A 191 -7.98 1.37 21.57
C HIS A 191 -6.74 2.23 21.39
N ARG A 192 -6.35 2.94 22.45
CA ARG A 192 -5.13 3.75 22.52
C ARG A 192 -4.10 2.98 23.32
N LEU A 193 -3.03 2.57 22.69
CA LEU A 193 -1.99 1.71 23.29
C LEU A 193 -0.68 2.50 23.32
N ALA A 194 -0.04 2.56 24.49
CA ALA A 194 1.31 3.09 24.56
C ALA A 194 2.27 2.13 23.85
N LYS A 195 3.13 2.61 22.96
CA LYS A 195 4.10 1.73 22.28
C LYS A 195 5.04 1.03 23.28
N SER A 196 5.35 1.68 24.40
CA SER A 196 6.10 1.09 25.51
C SER A 196 5.46 -0.17 26.10
N ASP A 197 4.15 -0.33 25.99
CA ASP A 197 3.41 -1.47 26.57
C ASP A 197 3.19 -2.60 25.54
N ILE A 198 3.52 -2.36 24.28
CA ILE A 198 3.40 -3.36 23.22
C ILE A 198 4.54 -4.36 23.34
N LYS A 199 4.18 -5.65 23.39
CA LYS A 199 5.10 -6.78 23.37
C LYS A 199 5.32 -7.30 21.95
N ASP A 200 4.24 -7.36 21.16
CA ASP A 200 4.29 -7.83 19.77
C ASP A 200 3.21 -7.13 18.93
N HIS A 201 3.51 -6.91 17.65
CA HIS A 201 2.60 -6.35 16.67
C HIS A 201 2.72 -7.14 15.37
N SER A 202 1.63 -7.76 14.94
CA SER A 202 1.54 -8.54 13.70
C SER A 202 0.38 -8.08 12.83
N THR A 203 0.46 -8.39 11.54
CA THR A 203 -0.59 -8.13 10.57
C THR A 203 -1.26 -9.44 10.19
N SER A 204 -2.59 -9.47 10.25
CA SER A 204 -3.39 -10.62 9.86
C SER A 204 -3.56 -10.68 8.35
N PRO A 205 -3.44 -11.86 7.71
CA PRO A 205 -3.80 -12.04 6.31
C PRO A 205 -5.32 -12.05 6.08
N VAL A 206 -6.11 -12.08 7.16
CA VAL A 206 -7.57 -12.11 7.10
C VAL A 206 -8.11 -10.71 7.30
N SER A 207 -9.05 -10.29 6.43
CA SER A 207 -9.75 -9.01 6.53
C SER A 207 -10.59 -8.93 7.80
N MET A 208 -10.74 -7.72 8.36
CA MET A 208 -11.72 -7.47 9.42
C MET A 208 -13.17 -7.56 8.92
N MET A 209 -13.41 -7.40 7.61
CA MET A 209 -14.72 -7.61 6.99
C MET A 209 -15.06 -9.10 6.99
N PRO A 210 -16.20 -9.53 7.59
CA PRO A 210 -16.56 -10.95 7.64
C PRO A 210 -16.83 -11.54 6.24
N SER A 211 -16.36 -12.75 5.99
CA SER A 211 -16.49 -13.43 4.68
C SER A 211 -17.87 -14.01 4.39
N ASN A 212 -18.79 -13.98 5.35
CA ASN A 212 -20.13 -14.59 5.22
C ASN A 212 -21.29 -13.59 5.24
N LEU A 213 -21.02 -12.31 5.09
CA LEU A 213 -22.06 -11.25 5.09
C LEU A 213 -23.13 -11.48 4.02
N TYR A 214 -22.72 -11.97 2.84
CA TYR A 214 -23.63 -12.26 1.73
C TYR A 214 -24.67 -13.35 2.06
N ALA A 215 -24.34 -14.28 2.96
CA ALA A 215 -25.22 -15.41 3.31
C ALA A 215 -26.51 -14.97 4.05
N THR A 216 -26.55 -13.73 4.55
CA THR A 216 -27.75 -13.13 5.16
C THR A 216 -28.71 -12.55 4.15
N LEU A 217 -28.35 -12.50 2.86
CA LEU A 217 -29.08 -11.89 1.77
C LEU A 217 -29.50 -12.95 0.76
N SER A 218 -30.66 -12.76 0.12
CA SER A 218 -30.97 -13.46 -1.14
C SER A 218 -30.07 -12.95 -2.27
N LYS A 219 -29.95 -13.70 -3.37
CA LYS A 219 -29.14 -13.28 -4.53
C LYS A 219 -29.63 -11.96 -5.16
N ASP A 220 -30.93 -11.69 -5.13
CA ASP A 220 -31.49 -10.43 -5.62
C ASP A 220 -31.18 -9.27 -4.66
N GLU A 221 -31.27 -9.47 -3.35
CA GLU A 221 -30.85 -8.48 -2.36
C GLU A 221 -29.34 -8.18 -2.44
N PHE A 222 -28.51 -9.20 -2.65
CA PHE A 222 -27.08 -9.01 -2.91
C PHE A 222 -26.84 -8.17 -4.18
N SER A 223 -27.58 -8.44 -5.26
CA SER A 223 -27.51 -7.62 -6.50
C SER A 223 -27.97 -6.18 -6.27
N ASN A 224 -28.97 -5.94 -5.41
CA ASN A 224 -29.41 -4.60 -5.03
C ASN A 224 -28.31 -3.86 -4.24
N LEU A 225 -27.63 -4.55 -3.32
CA LEU A 225 -26.51 -3.98 -2.58
C LEU A 225 -25.36 -3.58 -3.51
N ILE A 226 -25.00 -4.44 -4.47
CA ILE A 226 -23.99 -4.12 -5.50
C ILE A 226 -24.39 -2.89 -6.31
N ALA A 227 -25.66 -2.81 -6.75
CA ALA A 227 -26.16 -1.66 -7.50
C ALA A 227 -26.10 -0.35 -6.70
N TYR A 228 -26.32 -0.40 -5.39
CA TYR A 228 -26.14 0.75 -4.52
C TYR A 228 -24.68 1.19 -4.48
N LEU A 229 -23.74 0.27 -4.25
CA LEU A 229 -22.31 0.58 -4.20
C LEU A 229 -21.79 1.14 -5.54
N GLU A 230 -22.26 0.63 -6.68
CA GLU A 230 -21.95 1.17 -8.00
C GLU A 230 -22.45 2.61 -8.20
N ASN A 231 -23.52 3.00 -7.51
CA ASN A 231 -24.09 4.34 -7.57
C ASN A 231 -23.43 5.34 -6.60
N LEU A 232 -22.57 4.88 -5.70
CA LEU A 232 -21.77 5.74 -4.84
C LEU A 232 -20.63 6.37 -5.65
N LYS A 233 -20.91 7.56 -6.18
CA LYS A 233 -20.00 8.35 -7.01
C LYS A 233 -19.70 9.68 -6.37
N ASP A 234 -18.46 10.13 -6.50
CA ASP A 234 -18.03 11.44 -6.01
C ASP A 234 -18.71 12.54 -6.84
N LYS A 235 -19.72 13.18 -6.27
CA LYS A 235 -20.46 14.27 -6.89
C LYS A 235 -19.62 15.53 -7.08
N SER A 236 -18.57 15.72 -6.28
CA SER A 236 -17.67 16.88 -6.38
C SER A 236 -16.75 16.81 -7.60
N SER A 237 -16.50 15.59 -8.13
CA SER A 237 -15.59 15.36 -9.25
C SER A 237 -16.18 15.76 -10.61
N ILE A 238 -17.46 16.05 -10.71
CA ILE A 238 -18.16 16.25 -12.00
C ILE A 238 -17.96 17.68 -12.56
N GLU A 239 -17.63 18.67 -11.72
CA GLU A 239 -17.77 20.09 -12.11
C GLU A 239 -16.49 20.87 -12.31
N ARG A 240 -15.30 20.33 -12.02
CA ARG A 240 -14.05 21.08 -12.12
C ARG A 240 -13.08 20.44 -13.10
N ASN A 241 -13.13 20.89 -14.35
CA ASN A 241 -12.06 20.62 -15.31
C ASN A 241 -10.90 21.58 -15.01
N THR A 242 -9.99 21.15 -14.13
CA THR A 242 -8.75 21.88 -13.85
C THR A 242 -7.69 21.44 -14.85
N GLU A 243 -6.80 22.38 -15.23
CA GLU A 243 -5.61 22.06 -16.01
C GLU A 243 -4.88 20.90 -15.33
N GLY A 244 -4.65 19.78 -16.06
CA GLY A 244 -4.01 18.58 -15.50
C GLY A 244 -4.92 17.56 -14.81
N THR A 245 -6.24 17.82 -14.66
CA THR A 245 -7.20 16.85 -14.13
C THR A 245 -8.31 16.57 -15.16
N PRO A 246 -8.10 15.64 -16.12
CA PRO A 246 -9.07 15.39 -17.17
C PRO A 246 -10.39 14.83 -16.60
N SER A 247 -11.51 15.35 -17.09
CA SER A 247 -12.84 14.82 -16.77
C SER A 247 -13.09 13.47 -17.47
N GLU A 248 -12.60 13.32 -18.70
CA GLU A 248 -12.64 12.09 -19.49
C GLU A 248 -11.27 11.83 -20.13
N ILE A 249 -10.94 10.57 -20.31
CA ILE A 249 -9.72 10.12 -21.00
C ILE A 249 -10.15 9.28 -22.19
N GLU A 250 -9.88 9.80 -23.37
CA GLU A 250 -10.20 9.11 -24.63
C GLU A 250 -9.33 7.88 -24.82
N ARG A 251 -9.91 6.83 -25.41
CA ARG A 251 -9.20 5.61 -25.77
C ARG A 251 -8.62 5.74 -27.18
N LEU A 252 -7.48 5.08 -27.40
CA LEU A 252 -6.98 4.91 -28.77
C LEU A 252 -7.96 4.08 -29.60
N ALA A 253 -8.11 4.42 -30.86
CA ALA A 253 -8.92 3.65 -31.80
C ALA A 253 -8.38 2.21 -31.98
N ALA A 254 -7.06 2.05 -31.98
CA ALA A 254 -6.37 0.77 -31.93
C ALA A 254 -5.51 0.74 -30.65
N PRO A 255 -5.87 -0.04 -29.62
CA PRO A 255 -5.06 -0.16 -28.41
C PRO A 255 -3.76 -0.90 -28.69
N ILE A 256 -2.78 -0.68 -27.82
CA ILE A 256 -1.53 -1.46 -27.80
C ILE A 256 -1.85 -2.92 -27.46
N LYS A 257 -0.97 -3.85 -27.88
CA LYS A 257 -1.07 -5.25 -27.53
C LYS A 257 -0.12 -5.57 -26.38
N LEU A 258 -0.52 -6.51 -25.52
CA LEU A 258 0.31 -7.06 -24.46
C LEU A 258 0.50 -8.55 -24.74
N THR A 259 1.74 -8.94 -25.03
CA THR A 259 2.10 -10.33 -25.33
C THR A 259 2.88 -10.92 -24.15
N PRO A 260 2.50 -12.08 -23.60
CA PRO A 260 3.28 -12.74 -22.56
C PRO A 260 4.72 -12.99 -23.03
N LEU A 261 5.69 -12.41 -22.33
CA LEU A 261 7.11 -12.71 -22.51
C LEU A 261 7.51 -13.89 -21.64
N PHE A 262 7.11 -13.87 -20.36
CA PHE A 262 7.29 -14.99 -19.43
C PHE A 262 5.94 -15.33 -18.81
N GLY A 263 5.57 -16.63 -18.88
CA GLY A 263 4.25 -17.11 -18.54
C GLY A 263 4.11 -17.67 -17.12
N GLN A 264 2.94 -18.22 -16.83
CA GLN A 264 2.63 -18.83 -15.53
C GLN A 264 3.48 -20.07 -15.23
N SER A 265 4.08 -20.70 -16.25
CA SER A 265 4.96 -21.87 -16.12
C SER A 265 6.10 -21.65 -15.13
N LEU A 266 6.59 -20.41 -15.00
CA LEU A 266 7.65 -20.06 -14.08
C LEU A 266 7.20 -19.98 -12.60
N GLY A 267 5.90 -19.91 -12.32
CA GLY A 267 5.33 -19.89 -10.97
C GLY A 267 5.78 -18.68 -10.14
N LEU A 268 6.01 -17.53 -10.78
CA LEU A 268 6.38 -16.28 -10.10
C LEU A 268 5.28 -15.84 -9.12
N GLN A 269 5.67 -15.48 -7.90
CA GLN A 269 4.73 -15.08 -6.86
C GLN A 269 4.88 -13.61 -6.49
N LYS A 270 3.83 -12.82 -6.82
CA LYS A 270 3.79 -11.40 -6.48
C LYS A 270 5.05 -10.64 -6.95
N PRO A 271 5.44 -10.77 -8.24
CA PRO A 271 6.56 -10.01 -8.76
C PRO A 271 6.26 -8.51 -8.65
N VAL A 272 7.27 -7.71 -8.29
CA VAL A 272 7.13 -6.26 -8.10
C VAL A 272 8.18 -5.43 -8.85
N TRP A 273 9.20 -6.08 -9.41
CA TRP A 273 10.23 -5.43 -10.21
C TRP A 273 10.66 -6.36 -11.33
N PHE A 274 10.95 -5.80 -12.51
CA PHE A 274 11.44 -6.53 -13.69
C PHE A 274 12.32 -5.61 -14.52
N GLY A 275 13.39 -6.14 -15.10
CA GLY A 275 14.26 -5.43 -16.01
C GLY A 275 15.23 -6.36 -16.71
N GLU A 276 15.92 -5.89 -17.75
CA GLU A 276 16.99 -6.62 -18.40
C GLU A 276 18.21 -6.71 -17.46
N HIS A 277 18.93 -7.82 -17.53
CA HIS A 277 20.20 -7.98 -16.80
C HIS A 277 21.21 -6.93 -17.28
N PRO A 278 21.86 -6.16 -16.38
CA PRO A 278 22.61 -4.97 -16.79
C PRO A 278 23.84 -5.25 -17.66
N SER A 279 24.30 -6.51 -17.72
CA SER A 279 25.54 -6.89 -18.42
C SER A 279 25.39 -8.06 -19.39
N ILE A 280 24.24 -8.71 -19.47
CA ILE A 280 24.03 -9.91 -20.31
C ILE A 280 22.77 -9.68 -21.14
N ASP A 281 22.92 -9.75 -22.48
CA ASP A 281 21.81 -9.54 -23.42
C ASP A 281 20.78 -10.65 -23.36
N ASN A 282 19.51 -10.31 -23.57
CA ASN A 282 18.37 -11.24 -23.59
C ASN A 282 18.16 -12.03 -22.30
N MET A 283 18.80 -11.61 -21.22
CA MET A 283 18.59 -12.14 -19.88
C MET A 283 17.88 -11.11 -19.04
N PHE A 284 16.91 -11.54 -18.23
CA PHE A 284 16.08 -10.65 -17.45
C PHE A 284 16.16 -10.98 -15.96
N VAL A 285 15.85 -10.00 -15.14
CA VAL A 285 15.81 -10.13 -13.69
C VAL A 285 14.39 -9.81 -13.22
N VAL A 286 13.88 -10.63 -12.32
CA VAL A 286 12.59 -10.41 -11.65
C VAL A 286 12.77 -10.46 -10.14
N MET A 287 12.06 -9.59 -9.43
CA MET A 287 12.04 -9.59 -7.96
C MET A 287 10.64 -9.93 -7.45
N GLU A 288 10.56 -10.91 -6.57
CA GLU A 288 9.34 -11.41 -5.93
C GLU A 288 9.25 -10.90 -4.48
N LYS A 289 8.27 -10.05 -4.21
CA LYS A 289 8.08 -9.40 -2.91
C LYS A 289 7.94 -10.40 -1.77
N SER A 290 7.02 -11.34 -1.91
CA SER A 290 6.60 -12.22 -0.82
C SER A 290 7.57 -13.38 -0.56
N ARG A 291 8.40 -13.73 -1.53
CA ARG A 291 9.47 -14.73 -1.37
C ARG A 291 10.79 -14.14 -0.93
N ALA A 292 10.90 -12.81 -0.91
CA ALA A 292 12.16 -12.12 -0.72
C ALA A 292 13.24 -12.67 -1.67
N ARG A 293 12.88 -12.85 -2.95
CA ARG A 293 13.70 -13.52 -3.95
C ARG A 293 13.90 -12.66 -5.19
N ILE A 294 15.10 -12.70 -5.72
CA ILE A 294 15.48 -12.17 -7.03
C ILE A 294 15.86 -13.37 -7.89
N SER A 295 15.33 -13.46 -9.11
CA SER A 295 15.61 -14.53 -10.05
C SER A 295 16.08 -13.98 -11.39
N ILE A 296 16.94 -14.75 -12.06
CA ILE A 296 17.28 -14.57 -13.48
C ILE A 296 16.26 -15.33 -14.31
N LEU A 297 15.76 -14.72 -15.36
CA LEU A 297 14.85 -15.30 -16.34
C LEU A 297 15.51 -15.31 -17.70
N GLU A 298 15.39 -16.42 -18.43
CA GLU A 298 15.91 -16.59 -19.78
C GLU A 298 15.02 -17.52 -20.61
N ARG A 299 15.24 -17.56 -21.91
CA ARG A 299 14.68 -18.56 -22.81
C ARG A 299 15.82 -19.34 -23.45
N ASP A 300 15.70 -20.66 -23.45
CA ASP A 300 16.64 -21.52 -24.17
C ASP A 300 16.41 -21.47 -25.70
N ASP A 301 17.28 -22.16 -26.45
CA ASP A 301 17.23 -22.23 -27.91
C ASP A 301 15.92 -22.87 -28.44
N ASP A 302 15.23 -23.67 -27.63
CA ASP A 302 13.93 -24.27 -27.92
C ASP A 302 12.77 -23.35 -27.54
N GLY A 303 13.04 -22.13 -26.98
CA GLY A 303 12.06 -21.15 -26.51
C GLY A 303 11.42 -21.49 -25.18
N ARG A 304 11.97 -22.46 -24.41
CA ARG A 304 11.48 -22.77 -23.07
C ARG A 304 11.90 -21.70 -22.08
N GLU A 305 10.97 -21.35 -21.22
CA GLU A 305 11.20 -20.38 -20.14
C GLU A 305 11.93 -21.08 -18.99
N LEU A 306 13.06 -20.49 -18.60
CA LEU A 306 13.91 -20.95 -17.50
C LEU A 306 14.04 -19.85 -16.45
N HIS A 307 14.17 -20.25 -15.19
CA HIS A 307 14.56 -19.33 -14.14
C HIS A 307 15.60 -19.96 -13.20
N SER A 308 16.49 -19.12 -12.68
CA SER A 308 17.43 -19.47 -11.64
C SER A 308 17.41 -18.45 -10.53
N THR A 309 17.67 -18.87 -9.28
CA THR A 309 17.71 -17.96 -8.14
C THR A 309 19.00 -17.16 -8.17
N PHE A 310 18.89 -15.83 -8.23
CA PHE A 310 19.98 -14.89 -8.07
C PHE A 310 20.27 -14.61 -6.60
N LEU A 311 19.24 -14.23 -5.82
CA LEU A 311 19.28 -14.00 -4.39
C LEU A 311 17.97 -14.50 -3.73
N GLU A 312 18.08 -15.09 -2.53
CA GLU A 312 16.92 -15.41 -1.70
C GLU A 312 17.28 -15.15 -0.23
N ILE A 313 16.54 -14.21 0.43
CA ILE A 313 16.84 -13.70 1.77
C ILE A 313 15.60 -13.61 2.67
N PRO A 314 14.79 -14.67 2.79
CA PRO A 314 13.55 -14.61 3.58
C PRO A 314 13.78 -14.33 5.06
N GLU A 315 14.98 -14.63 5.60
CA GLU A 315 15.32 -14.38 7.00
C GLU A 315 15.65 -12.91 7.29
N GLU A 316 16.05 -12.15 6.26
CA GLU A 316 16.38 -10.72 6.39
C GLU A 316 15.14 -9.82 6.18
N VAL A 317 14.13 -10.29 5.42
CA VAL A 317 12.99 -9.51 4.97
C VAL A 317 11.74 -9.80 5.79
N TYR A 318 11.17 -8.78 6.40
CA TYR A 318 9.86 -8.92 7.02
C TYR A 318 8.76 -8.83 5.97
N VAL A 319 7.95 -9.91 5.85
CA VAL A 319 6.95 -10.04 4.80
C VAL A 319 5.54 -10.06 5.37
N THR A 320 4.67 -9.19 4.83
CA THR A 320 3.21 -9.20 5.04
C THR A 320 2.47 -8.93 3.73
N ASN A 321 1.17 -8.63 3.79
CA ASN A 321 0.43 -8.24 2.59
C ASN A 321 0.98 -6.95 1.95
N ASP A 322 1.43 -6.00 2.76
CA ASP A 322 1.91 -4.69 2.30
C ASP A 322 3.45 -4.60 2.30
N GLU A 323 4.11 -5.34 3.19
CA GLU A 323 5.55 -5.31 3.45
C GLU A 323 6.30 -6.45 2.75
N GLY A 324 7.57 -6.26 2.46
CA GLY A 324 8.42 -7.27 1.82
C GLY A 324 9.66 -6.68 1.12
N LEU A 325 10.13 -7.35 0.08
CA LEU A 325 11.19 -6.88 -0.81
C LEU A 325 10.57 -5.99 -1.88
N LEU A 326 10.91 -4.68 -1.93
CA LEU A 326 10.16 -3.66 -2.67
C LEU A 326 10.88 -3.02 -3.84
N GLY A 327 12.20 -2.84 -3.76
CA GLY A 327 13.00 -2.15 -4.77
C GLY A 327 14.31 -2.87 -5.10
N LEU A 328 14.78 -2.73 -6.34
CA LEU A 328 16.03 -3.28 -6.83
C LEU A 328 16.68 -2.29 -7.79
N ALA A 329 17.97 -2.04 -7.63
CA ALA A 329 18.79 -1.27 -8.56
C ALA A 329 20.19 -1.88 -8.71
N PHE A 330 20.65 -2.02 -9.92
CA PHE A 330 22.03 -2.40 -10.20
C PHE A 330 22.89 -1.14 -10.34
N HIS A 331 24.11 -1.20 -9.80
CA HIS A 331 25.05 -0.10 -9.93
C HIS A 331 25.35 0.19 -11.42
N PRO A 332 25.51 1.45 -11.86
CA PRO A 332 25.81 1.77 -13.26
C PRO A 332 27.03 1.02 -13.81
N ASN A 333 28.05 0.78 -12.97
CA ASN A 333 29.23 0.00 -13.32
C ASN A 333 29.15 -1.46 -12.82
N PHE A 334 27.96 -2.07 -12.86
CA PHE A 334 27.73 -3.42 -12.34
C PHE A 334 28.64 -4.48 -12.96
N SER A 335 28.93 -4.39 -14.25
CA SER A 335 29.84 -5.29 -14.95
C SER A 335 31.26 -5.34 -14.33
N GLU A 336 31.69 -4.24 -13.70
CA GLU A 336 33.03 -4.11 -13.10
C GLU A 336 33.00 -4.36 -11.60
N ASN A 337 32.07 -3.69 -10.87
CA ASN A 337 32.02 -3.72 -9.41
C ASN A 337 31.06 -4.75 -8.84
N ARG A 338 30.13 -5.28 -9.65
CA ARG A 338 29.15 -6.33 -9.31
C ARG A 338 28.17 -5.94 -8.21
N ARG A 339 28.08 -4.63 -7.86
CA ARG A 339 27.26 -4.11 -6.76
C ARG A 339 25.82 -3.95 -7.20
N TYR A 340 24.90 -4.33 -6.33
CA TYR A 340 23.46 -4.09 -6.50
C TYR A 340 22.83 -3.75 -5.16
N TYR A 341 21.71 -3.06 -5.22
CA TYR A 341 20.99 -2.49 -4.09
C TYR A 341 19.56 -2.96 -4.08
N PHE A 342 19.03 -3.18 -2.90
CA PHE A 342 17.64 -3.53 -2.73
C PHE A 342 17.05 -2.84 -1.49
N MET A 343 15.75 -2.60 -1.57
CA MET A 343 14.96 -1.96 -0.53
C MET A 343 13.98 -2.95 0.05
N HIS A 344 13.98 -3.13 1.36
CA HIS A 344 13.10 -4.09 2.02
C HIS A 344 12.71 -3.66 3.43
N GLU A 345 11.69 -4.33 3.94
CA GLU A 345 11.20 -4.17 5.30
C GLU A 345 12.02 -4.96 6.31
N ILE A 346 12.24 -4.35 7.48
CA ILE A 346 12.77 -5.01 8.67
C ILE A 346 11.81 -4.85 9.84
N LYS A 347 11.86 -5.79 10.79
CA LYS A 347 11.08 -5.72 12.02
C LYS A 347 11.91 -6.17 13.21
N ASP A 348 11.98 -5.30 14.22
CA ASP A 348 12.57 -5.61 15.53
C ASP A 348 11.51 -5.40 16.63
N GLY A 349 10.87 -6.48 17.04
CA GLY A 349 9.75 -6.43 17.98
C GLY A 349 8.58 -5.57 17.47
N PRO A 350 8.16 -4.54 18.20
CA PRO A 350 7.11 -3.61 17.77
C PRO A 350 7.60 -2.54 16.78
N ARG A 351 8.92 -2.37 16.59
CA ARG A 351 9.51 -1.41 15.64
C ARG A 351 9.43 -1.95 14.24
N ARG A 352 9.16 -1.07 13.30
CA ARG A 352 9.19 -1.32 11.85
C ARG A 352 10.20 -0.39 11.23
N GLY A 353 10.89 -0.88 10.22
CA GLY A 353 11.89 -0.09 9.53
C GLY A 353 12.01 -0.48 8.08
N MET A 354 12.61 0.42 7.32
CA MET A 354 13.06 0.21 5.96
C MET A 354 14.57 0.10 5.94
N MET A 355 15.10 -0.81 5.14
CA MET A 355 16.53 -0.93 4.90
C MET A 355 16.84 -0.88 3.40
N ILE A 356 17.87 -0.11 3.07
CA ILE A 356 18.55 -0.17 1.78
C ILE A 356 19.81 -1.00 2.00
N GLY A 357 19.82 -2.20 1.42
CA GLY A 357 20.95 -3.14 1.46
C GLY A 357 21.78 -3.10 0.19
N GLU A 358 23.09 -3.30 0.31
CA GLU A 358 24.01 -3.54 -0.80
C GLU A 358 24.55 -4.96 -0.71
N ARG A 359 24.63 -5.63 -1.86
CA ARG A 359 25.34 -6.91 -2.02
C ARG A 359 26.16 -6.91 -3.30
N ILE A 360 26.94 -7.95 -3.47
CA ILE A 360 27.84 -8.11 -4.62
C ILE A 360 27.48 -9.44 -5.32
N ALA A 361 27.33 -9.40 -6.64
CA ALA A 361 27.17 -10.60 -7.44
C ALA A 361 28.47 -11.41 -7.52
N ASN A 362 28.37 -12.69 -7.83
CA ASN A 362 29.51 -13.53 -8.12
C ASN A 362 30.23 -13.13 -9.43
N GLU A 363 31.31 -13.78 -9.77
CA GLU A 363 32.15 -13.41 -10.92
C GLU A 363 31.45 -13.54 -12.28
N ASN A 364 30.53 -14.48 -12.43
CA ASN A 364 29.77 -14.65 -13.67
C ASN A 364 28.49 -13.80 -13.74
N LEU A 365 28.19 -12.98 -12.71
CA LEU A 365 27.06 -12.04 -12.60
C LEU A 365 25.68 -12.71 -12.55
N LEU A 366 25.60 -14.03 -12.43
CA LEU A 366 24.34 -14.79 -12.49
C LEU A 366 23.79 -15.17 -11.12
N LYS A 367 24.52 -14.86 -10.05
CA LYS A 367 24.12 -15.20 -8.68
C LYS A 367 24.75 -14.23 -7.70
N ASP A 368 24.10 -14.04 -6.55
CA ASP A 368 24.72 -13.37 -5.39
C ASP A 368 26.00 -14.10 -4.94
N SER A 369 26.97 -13.35 -4.45
CA SER A 369 28.26 -13.89 -3.98
C SER A 369 28.15 -14.71 -2.69
N GLY A 370 27.05 -14.59 -1.95
CA GLY A 370 26.87 -15.16 -0.62
C GLY A 370 27.46 -14.31 0.52
N ASN A 371 28.02 -13.13 0.22
CA ASN A 371 28.49 -12.23 1.25
C ASN A 371 27.32 -11.63 2.05
N PRO A 372 27.50 -11.28 3.34
CA PRO A 372 26.47 -10.59 4.11
C PRO A 372 26.02 -9.28 3.48
N THR A 373 24.78 -8.91 3.71
CA THR A 373 24.22 -7.60 3.30
C THR A 373 24.96 -6.47 4.00
N ARG A 374 25.47 -5.52 3.23
CA ARG A 374 25.96 -4.24 3.76
C ARG A 374 24.79 -3.28 3.90
N GLN A 375 24.52 -2.84 5.11
CA GLN A 375 23.50 -1.82 5.38
C GLN A 375 24.00 -0.47 4.84
N VAL A 376 23.23 0.12 3.93
CA VAL A 376 23.48 1.45 3.37
C VAL A 376 22.73 2.50 4.16
N LEU A 377 21.40 2.37 4.26
CA LEU A 377 20.53 3.27 4.98
C LEU A 377 19.44 2.46 5.69
N GLU A 378 19.14 2.82 6.93
CA GLU A 378 18.04 2.26 7.72
C GLU A 378 17.30 3.37 8.44
N PHE A 379 15.97 3.30 8.48
CA PHE A 379 15.13 4.25 9.20
C PHE A 379 13.81 3.62 9.65
N GLU A 380 13.24 4.16 10.72
CA GLU A 380 11.94 3.73 11.21
C GLU A 380 10.79 4.27 10.35
N VAL A 381 9.71 3.50 10.27
CA VAL A 381 8.44 3.89 9.63
C VAL A 381 7.29 3.78 10.62
N ALA A 382 6.29 4.66 10.47
CA ALA A 382 5.24 4.80 11.47
C ALA A 382 4.29 3.60 11.52
N THR A 383 3.96 3.01 10.35
CA THR A 383 3.01 1.89 10.21
C THR A 383 3.52 0.87 9.19
N GLN A 384 2.70 -0.13 8.83
CA GLN A 384 2.98 -1.09 7.77
C GLN A 384 2.61 -0.59 6.35
N PHE A 385 2.30 0.68 6.18
CA PHE A 385 1.76 1.23 4.94
C PHE A 385 2.65 2.34 4.37
N HIS A 386 2.55 2.54 3.06
CA HIS A 386 3.15 3.66 2.33
C HIS A 386 4.68 3.76 2.52
N HIS A 387 5.39 2.67 2.23
CA HIS A 387 6.85 2.64 2.37
C HIS A 387 7.61 3.03 1.10
N GLY A 388 6.89 3.37 0.02
CA GLY A 388 7.52 3.61 -1.28
C GLY A 388 7.85 2.29 -1.98
N GLY A 389 8.98 2.23 -2.66
CA GLY A 389 9.45 1.03 -3.35
C GLY A 389 10.27 1.32 -4.60
N GLY A 390 10.35 2.58 -5.02
CA GLY A 390 11.24 3.00 -6.09
C GLY A 390 12.68 3.04 -5.63
N LEU A 391 13.58 2.42 -6.40
CA LEU A 391 15.03 2.46 -6.22
C LEU A 391 15.66 2.50 -7.60
N GLU A 392 16.39 3.58 -7.93
CA GLU A 392 16.89 3.81 -9.28
C GLU A 392 18.18 4.65 -9.25
N PHE A 393 19.14 4.36 -10.12
CA PHE A 393 20.26 5.25 -10.35
C PHE A 393 19.90 6.34 -11.35
N GLY A 394 20.14 7.58 -10.98
CA GLY A 394 19.99 8.72 -11.89
C GLY A 394 21.08 8.77 -12.95
N PRO A 395 20.87 9.58 -14.02
CA PRO A 395 21.90 9.83 -15.05
C PRO A 395 23.14 10.51 -14.50
N ASP A 396 23.09 11.04 -13.29
CA ASP A 396 24.18 11.63 -12.51
C ASP A 396 25.00 10.59 -11.71
N GLY A 397 24.59 9.31 -11.76
CA GLY A 397 25.27 8.20 -11.10
C GLY A 397 24.92 8.03 -9.61
N PHE A 398 24.05 8.84 -9.04
CA PHE A 398 23.60 8.74 -7.65
C PHE A 398 22.38 7.85 -7.51
N LEU A 399 22.22 7.26 -6.33
CA LEU A 399 21.07 6.41 -6.01
C LEU A 399 19.90 7.25 -5.49
N TYR A 400 18.76 7.15 -6.16
CA TYR A 400 17.49 7.75 -5.76
C TYR A 400 16.60 6.71 -5.07
N ILE A 401 15.94 7.13 -3.99
CA ILE A 401 15.14 6.25 -3.14
C ILE A 401 13.79 6.93 -2.90
N GLY A 402 12.70 6.24 -3.29
CA GLY A 402 11.33 6.70 -3.04
C GLY A 402 10.82 6.16 -1.71
N VAL A 403 10.52 7.06 -0.77
CA VAL A 403 9.99 6.72 0.56
C VAL A 403 8.60 7.33 0.71
N GLY A 404 7.60 6.51 1.01
CA GLY A 404 6.24 6.99 1.28
C GLY A 404 6.10 7.66 2.65
N ASP A 405 4.92 8.24 2.94
CA ASP A 405 4.65 8.96 4.18
C ASP A 405 4.60 8.08 5.44
N GLY A 406 4.75 6.75 5.28
CA GLY A 406 4.73 5.78 6.37
C GLY A 406 3.34 5.56 6.97
N GLY A 407 2.29 6.19 6.46
CA GLY A 407 0.94 6.13 7.02
C GLY A 407 0.84 6.69 8.46
N PRO A 408 -0.31 6.48 9.11
CA PRO A 408 -1.55 5.94 8.57
C PRO A 408 -2.19 6.87 7.54
N GLN A 409 -3.41 6.56 7.11
CA GLN A 409 -4.14 7.38 6.15
C GLN A 409 -4.17 8.87 6.55
N GLU A 410 -4.06 9.78 5.55
CA GLU A 410 -4.10 11.25 5.68
C GLU A 410 -2.83 11.88 6.26
N ASP A 411 -1.76 11.12 6.48
CA ASP A 411 -0.52 11.59 7.11
C ASP A 411 -0.78 12.53 8.31
N PRO A 412 -1.41 12.04 9.38
CA PRO A 412 -1.88 12.89 10.48
C PRO A 412 -0.74 13.53 11.29
N HIS A 413 0.49 13.11 11.07
CA HIS A 413 1.70 13.64 11.70
C HIS A 413 2.45 14.63 10.83
N GLY A 414 2.11 14.71 9.52
CA GLY A 414 2.77 15.60 8.57
C GLY A 414 4.18 15.17 8.20
N HIS A 415 4.46 13.86 8.24
CA HIS A 415 5.77 13.31 7.87
C HIS A 415 6.22 13.80 6.50
N ALA A 416 5.32 13.83 5.51
CA ALA A 416 5.64 14.30 4.17
C ALA A 416 6.13 15.76 4.11
N GLN A 417 5.72 16.61 5.06
CA GLN A 417 6.11 18.03 5.18
C GLN A 417 7.24 18.29 6.20
N ASP A 418 7.68 17.24 6.93
CA ASP A 418 8.76 17.34 7.90
C ASP A 418 10.11 16.97 7.25
N LEU A 419 11.02 17.93 7.16
CA LEU A 419 12.34 17.73 6.56
C LEU A 419 13.34 17.04 7.52
N SER A 420 12.96 16.74 8.75
CA SER A 420 13.74 15.95 9.70
C SER A 420 13.39 14.45 9.67
N ASP A 421 12.49 14.05 8.78
CA ASP A 421 12.01 12.68 8.59
C ASP A 421 12.22 12.24 7.14
N TYR A 422 12.56 10.96 6.92
CA TYR A 422 12.72 10.40 5.57
C TYR A 422 11.38 10.10 4.88
N SER A 423 10.28 9.99 5.64
CA SER A 423 8.97 9.61 5.11
C SER A 423 8.37 10.70 4.21
N GLY A 424 7.76 10.31 3.09
CA GLY A 424 7.16 11.22 2.11
C GLY A 424 8.17 11.99 1.25
N LYS A 425 9.28 11.33 0.89
CA LYS A 425 10.45 11.93 0.23
C LYS A 425 10.92 11.13 -0.98
N LEU A 426 11.61 11.82 -1.88
CA LEU A 426 12.66 11.25 -2.68
C LEU A 426 14.01 11.61 -2.06
N LEU A 427 14.83 10.62 -1.78
CA LEU A 427 16.18 10.76 -1.26
C LEU A 427 17.17 10.59 -2.41
N ARG A 428 18.37 11.21 -2.29
CA ARG A 428 19.47 11.06 -3.26
C ARG A 428 20.78 10.96 -2.50
N ILE A 429 21.50 9.85 -2.70
CA ILE A 429 22.73 9.51 -1.98
C ILE A 429 23.84 9.05 -2.94
N ASP A 430 25.09 9.23 -2.53
CA ASP A 430 26.29 8.76 -3.22
C ASP A 430 26.80 7.49 -2.56
N VAL A 431 26.54 6.34 -3.17
CA VAL A 431 26.96 5.03 -2.63
C VAL A 431 28.45 4.73 -2.82
N ASP A 432 29.16 5.56 -3.60
CA ASP A 432 30.60 5.44 -3.86
C ASP A 432 31.45 6.29 -2.90
N ASP A 433 30.90 7.36 -2.32
CA ASP A 433 31.58 8.17 -1.32
C ASP A 433 31.26 7.71 0.11
N GLN A 434 32.16 6.91 0.69
CA GLN A 434 32.02 6.35 2.05
C GLN A 434 32.88 7.09 3.09
N LYS A 435 33.23 8.37 2.85
CA LYS A 435 34.07 9.14 3.77
C LYS A 435 33.36 9.45 5.08
N GLY A 436 34.14 9.54 6.15
CA GLY A 436 33.63 9.96 7.47
C GLY A 436 32.89 8.89 8.27
N GLY A 437 33.05 7.58 7.93
CA GLY A 437 32.42 6.47 8.66
C GLY A 437 30.94 6.24 8.35
N LYS A 438 30.39 6.93 7.34
CA LYS A 438 29.05 6.66 6.81
C LYS A 438 29.13 5.58 5.72
N SER A 439 28.01 4.89 5.50
CA SER A 439 27.88 3.89 4.43
C SER A 439 27.67 4.51 3.04
N TYR A 440 27.48 5.82 2.96
CA TYR A 440 27.27 6.60 1.73
C TYR A 440 27.69 8.06 1.95
N GLY A 441 27.89 8.80 0.87
CA GLY A 441 28.07 10.24 0.85
C GLY A 441 26.79 10.99 0.49
N ILE A 442 26.83 12.31 0.67
CA ILE A 442 25.77 13.22 0.22
C ILE A 442 26.27 13.97 -1.00
N PRO A 443 25.56 13.90 -2.14
CA PRO A 443 25.89 14.71 -3.32
C PRO A 443 25.98 16.19 -2.97
N ARG A 444 27.04 16.86 -3.46
CA ARG A 444 27.35 18.26 -3.07
C ARG A 444 26.28 19.25 -3.51
N ASP A 445 25.49 18.90 -4.50
CA ASP A 445 24.38 19.68 -5.08
C ASP A 445 23.01 19.24 -4.54
N ASN A 446 22.93 18.41 -3.51
CA ASN A 446 21.68 18.13 -2.84
C ASN A 446 21.09 19.42 -2.25
N PRO A 447 19.77 19.65 -2.42
CA PRO A 447 19.16 20.96 -2.16
C PRO A 447 19.23 21.39 -0.68
N PHE A 448 19.34 20.44 0.23
CA PHE A 448 19.29 20.70 1.67
C PHE A 448 20.65 20.50 2.38
N ILE A 449 21.75 20.22 1.65
CA ILE A 449 23.08 19.94 2.24
C ILE A 449 23.62 21.07 3.10
N ASN A 450 23.29 22.32 2.79
CA ASN A 450 23.72 23.52 3.52
C ASN A 450 22.57 24.19 4.30
N HIS A 451 21.53 23.42 4.66
CA HIS A 451 20.38 23.99 5.37
C HIS A 451 20.80 24.45 6.77
N LYS A 452 20.32 25.65 7.18
CA LYS A 452 20.71 26.27 8.46
C LYS A 452 20.19 25.50 9.70
N ASN A 453 19.06 24.83 9.60
CA ASN A 453 18.59 23.90 10.60
C ASN A 453 19.26 22.54 10.37
N HIS A 454 20.08 22.11 11.32
CA HIS A 454 20.84 20.84 11.27
C HIS A 454 19.98 19.58 11.45
N GLU A 455 18.71 19.74 11.82
CA GLU A 455 17.74 18.62 11.86
C GLU A 455 17.24 18.25 10.46
N VAL A 456 17.38 19.14 9.47
CA VAL A 456 17.00 18.87 8.08
C VAL A 456 17.96 17.87 7.46
N LEU A 457 17.40 16.80 6.92
CA LEU A 457 18.16 15.68 6.34
C LEU A 457 18.73 16.07 4.98
N PRO A 458 20.05 16.02 4.81
CA PRO A 458 20.71 16.43 3.56
C PRO A 458 20.52 15.42 2.42
N GLU A 459 20.05 14.21 2.70
CA GLU A 459 19.70 13.17 1.74
C GLU A 459 18.48 13.54 0.89
N ILE A 460 17.62 14.43 1.38
CA ILE A 460 16.36 14.79 0.71
C ILE A 460 16.64 15.47 -0.62
N PHE A 461 16.08 14.90 -1.71
CA PHE A 461 16.06 15.49 -3.04
C PHE A 461 14.78 16.29 -3.29
N ALA A 462 13.60 15.73 -2.92
CA ALA A 462 12.30 16.37 -2.97
C ALA A 462 11.39 15.81 -1.88
N TYR A 463 10.29 16.50 -1.55
CA TYR A 463 9.41 16.13 -0.45
C TYR A 463 7.94 16.42 -0.73
N GLY A 464 7.06 16.06 0.21
CA GLY A 464 5.63 16.28 0.04
C GLY A 464 4.99 15.26 -0.91
N LEU A 465 5.51 14.02 -0.90
CA LEU A 465 4.97 12.87 -1.63
C LEU A 465 4.21 11.96 -0.66
N ARG A 466 3.23 11.22 -1.15
CA ARG A 466 2.47 10.29 -0.33
C ARG A 466 3.03 8.87 -0.40
N GLN A 467 3.07 8.29 -1.59
CA GLN A 467 3.54 6.94 -1.85
C GLN A 467 4.19 6.89 -3.23
N PRO A 468 5.42 7.43 -3.38
CA PRO A 468 6.17 7.39 -4.63
C PRO A 468 6.56 5.95 -4.93
N TRP A 469 5.68 5.24 -5.67
CA TRP A 469 5.80 3.79 -5.86
C TRP A 469 6.86 3.44 -6.89
N ARG A 470 6.71 3.93 -8.14
CA ARG A 470 7.72 3.76 -9.18
C ARG A 470 8.03 5.09 -9.83
N PHE A 471 9.29 5.25 -10.15
CA PHE A 471 9.79 6.41 -10.88
C PHE A 471 10.87 5.98 -11.86
N SER A 472 11.12 6.80 -12.85
CA SER A 472 12.14 6.58 -13.87
C SER A 472 12.65 7.90 -14.41
N PHE A 473 13.85 7.87 -14.98
CA PHE A 473 14.39 9.01 -15.69
C PHE A 473 14.11 8.89 -17.18
N ASP A 474 13.70 10.01 -17.80
CA ASP A 474 13.69 10.11 -19.25
C ASP A 474 15.13 10.15 -19.77
N PRO A 475 15.58 9.16 -20.56
CA PRO A 475 16.98 9.09 -20.98
C PRO A 475 17.40 10.22 -21.92
N ALA A 476 16.44 10.94 -22.55
CA ALA A 476 16.74 12.00 -23.48
C ALA A 476 17.01 13.36 -22.82
N ASN A 477 16.39 13.65 -21.67
CA ASN A 477 16.46 14.97 -21.03
C ASN A 477 16.70 14.92 -19.52
N GLY A 478 16.73 13.71 -18.92
CA GLY A 478 16.97 13.51 -17.49
C GLY A 478 15.79 13.88 -16.59
N GLU A 479 14.59 14.11 -17.12
CA GLU A 479 13.41 14.38 -16.30
C GLU A 479 13.04 13.17 -15.45
N LEU A 480 12.86 13.39 -14.14
CA LEU A 480 12.47 12.36 -13.18
C LEU A 480 10.95 12.30 -13.09
N TRP A 481 10.36 11.26 -13.66
CA TRP A 481 8.93 10.98 -13.62
C TRP A 481 8.58 10.07 -12.47
N VAL A 482 7.58 10.45 -11.69
CA VAL A 482 7.16 9.75 -10.45
C VAL A 482 5.68 9.47 -10.49
N GLY A 483 5.31 8.21 -10.21
CA GLY A 483 3.94 7.81 -9.89
C GLY A 483 3.74 7.89 -8.38
N ASP A 484 2.89 8.82 -7.92
CA ASP A 484 2.58 9.01 -6.50
C ASP A 484 1.14 8.58 -6.20
N VAL A 485 0.99 7.53 -5.38
CA VAL A 485 -0.32 6.95 -5.08
C VAL A 485 -1.07 7.83 -4.11
N GLY A 486 -2.21 8.34 -4.56
CA GLY A 486 -3.02 9.30 -3.82
C GLY A 486 -3.89 8.68 -2.71
N GLN A 487 -4.57 9.54 -1.95
CA GLN A 487 -5.34 9.14 -0.76
C GLN A 487 -6.78 8.76 -1.10
N ASN A 488 -7.60 9.73 -1.50
CA ASN A 488 -9.04 9.55 -1.64
C ASN A 488 -9.62 10.05 -2.96
N ARG A 489 -9.03 11.09 -3.56
CA ARG A 489 -9.60 11.83 -4.69
C ARG A 489 -8.89 11.58 -5.98
N PHE A 490 -7.55 11.55 -5.94
CA PHE A 490 -6.71 11.54 -7.13
C PHE A 490 -5.56 10.54 -7.01
N GLU A 491 -5.06 10.12 -8.16
CA GLU A 491 -3.74 9.52 -8.36
C GLU A 491 -2.88 10.49 -9.14
N GLU A 492 -1.56 10.50 -8.97
CA GLU A 492 -0.71 11.56 -9.50
C GLU A 492 0.47 11.03 -10.31
N ILE A 493 0.76 11.72 -11.43
CA ILE A 493 2.04 11.61 -12.13
C ILE A 493 2.72 12.98 -12.11
N ALA A 494 3.90 13.03 -11.53
CA ALA A 494 4.68 14.24 -11.38
C ALA A 494 6.03 14.14 -12.12
N ILE A 495 6.58 15.28 -12.54
CA ILE A 495 7.99 15.44 -12.88
C ILE A 495 8.63 16.18 -11.72
N VAL A 496 9.63 15.59 -11.09
CA VAL A 496 10.21 16.05 -9.83
C VAL A 496 11.59 16.64 -10.05
N ARG A 497 11.88 17.76 -9.38
CA ARG A 497 13.18 18.42 -9.38
C ARG A 497 13.71 18.62 -7.96
N ALA A 498 14.99 18.89 -7.85
CA ALA A 498 15.67 19.14 -6.60
C ALA A 498 15.01 20.27 -5.79
N GLY A 499 14.74 20.04 -4.50
CA GLY A 499 14.20 21.00 -3.55
C GLY A 499 12.69 21.22 -3.61
N GLU A 500 11.97 20.59 -4.54
CA GLU A 500 10.54 20.80 -4.71
C GLU A 500 9.70 20.14 -3.62
N ASN A 501 8.59 20.83 -3.27
CA ASN A 501 7.53 20.32 -2.40
C ASN A 501 6.31 19.95 -3.25
N HIS A 502 5.98 18.66 -3.33
CA HIS A 502 4.85 18.16 -4.12
C HIS A 502 3.49 18.22 -3.40
N GLY A 503 3.49 18.76 -2.18
CA GLY A 503 2.27 19.24 -1.53
C GLY A 503 1.56 18.28 -0.61
N TRP A 504 1.77 16.99 -0.63
CA TRP A 504 1.15 16.08 0.32
C TRP A 504 1.60 16.38 1.76
N ASN A 505 0.75 16.49 2.78
CA ASN A 505 -0.72 16.29 2.78
C ASN A 505 -1.51 17.60 2.77
N VAL A 506 -0.95 18.65 2.20
CA VAL A 506 -1.66 19.94 2.01
C VAL A 506 -2.53 19.90 0.76
N TYR A 507 -2.00 19.30 -0.30
CA TYR A 507 -2.69 19.08 -1.56
C TYR A 507 -2.77 17.59 -1.89
N GLU A 508 -3.85 17.20 -2.57
CA GLU A 508 -3.99 15.95 -3.29
C GLU A 508 -4.34 16.31 -4.75
N GLY A 509 -3.44 16.02 -5.69
CA GLY A 509 -3.52 16.56 -7.04
C GLY A 509 -3.42 18.08 -7.06
N PHE A 510 -4.39 18.70 -7.71
CA PHE A 510 -4.49 20.17 -7.78
C PHE A 510 -5.41 20.76 -6.71
N GLU A 511 -5.97 19.95 -5.80
CA GLU A 511 -6.96 20.39 -4.83
C GLU A 511 -6.38 20.43 -3.41
N LEU A 512 -6.81 21.44 -2.64
CA LEU A 512 -6.48 21.53 -1.24
C LEU A 512 -7.10 20.34 -0.48
N PHE A 513 -6.24 19.56 0.20
CA PHE A 513 -6.66 18.42 1.00
C PHE A 513 -6.78 18.80 2.48
N SER A 514 -5.71 19.42 3.05
CA SER A 514 -5.67 19.81 4.45
C SER A 514 -4.91 21.12 4.64
N THR A 515 -5.32 21.93 5.61
CA THR A 515 -4.59 23.15 6.01
C THR A 515 -3.67 22.92 7.19
N ARG A 516 -3.69 21.73 7.80
CA ARG A 516 -3.01 21.44 9.08
C ARG A 516 -1.51 21.70 9.05
N TYR A 517 -0.83 21.31 7.96
CA TYR A 517 0.61 21.48 7.78
C TYR A 517 0.96 22.51 6.70
N ARG A 518 -0.04 23.27 6.24
CA ARG A 518 0.17 24.32 5.25
C ARG A 518 1.02 25.44 5.83
N LYS A 519 2.10 25.78 5.12
CA LYS A 519 2.95 26.94 5.43
C LYS A 519 2.75 27.99 4.35
N GLU A 520 2.37 29.21 4.73
CA GLU A 520 2.03 30.30 3.77
C GLU A 520 3.17 30.67 2.81
N LYS A 521 4.43 30.44 3.22
CA LYS A 521 5.61 30.77 2.40
C LYS A 521 6.12 29.60 1.55
N ASN A 522 5.50 28.42 1.65
CA ASN A 522 5.91 27.29 0.85
C ASN A 522 5.28 27.38 -0.53
N GLU A 523 6.12 27.19 -1.54
CA GLU A 523 5.68 26.89 -2.90
C GLU A 523 5.38 25.38 -2.99
N TYR A 524 4.29 25.04 -3.65
CA TYR A 524 3.86 23.67 -3.87
C TYR A 524 3.85 23.39 -5.36
N THR A 525 4.53 22.34 -5.76
CA THR A 525 4.66 21.94 -7.17
C THR A 525 3.55 20.96 -7.51
N PRO A 526 2.62 21.30 -8.42
CA PRO A 526 1.54 20.39 -8.81
C PRO A 526 2.06 19.25 -9.69
N PRO A 527 1.32 18.12 -9.78
CA PRO A 527 1.64 17.05 -10.73
C PRO A 527 1.43 17.50 -12.18
N VAL A 528 1.95 16.73 -13.14
CA VAL A 528 1.66 16.88 -14.58
C VAL A 528 0.20 16.51 -14.84
N VAL A 529 -0.25 15.43 -14.23
CA VAL A 529 -1.64 14.97 -14.31
C VAL A 529 -2.09 14.36 -12.99
N SER A 530 -3.34 14.63 -12.62
CA SER A 530 -4.04 13.89 -11.58
C SER A 530 -5.24 13.15 -12.16
N PHE A 531 -5.33 11.86 -11.84
CA PHE A 531 -6.40 10.98 -12.29
C PHE A 531 -7.51 10.95 -11.26
N ARG A 532 -8.73 11.24 -11.69
CA ARG A 532 -9.91 11.03 -10.84
C ARG A 532 -10.11 9.56 -10.55
N ARG A 533 -10.76 9.22 -9.45
CA ARG A 533 -11.00 7.83 -9.03
C ARG A 533 -11.74 6.97 -10.06
N LYS A 534 -12.55 7.57 -10.92
CA LYS A 534 -13.18 6.85 -12.04
C LYS A 534 -12.18 6.37 -13.12
N HIS A 535 -10.98 6.95 -13.16
CA HIS A 535 -9.93 6.55 -14.08
C HIS A 535 -8.98 5.55 -13.44
N GLY A 536 -8.50 5.84 -12.22
CA GLY A 536 -7.56 4.99 -11.49
C GLY A 536 -7.65 5.20 -9.99
N VAL A 537 -7.16 4.22 -9.22
CA VAL A 537 -7.22 4.18 -7.76
C VAL A 537 -5.90 3.79 -7.09
N SER A 538 -4.88 3.43 -7.89
CA SER A 538 -3.53 3.10 -7.42
C SER A 538 -2.57 3.17 -8.59
N ILE A 539 -1.99 4.35 -8.81
CA ILE A 539 -1.07 4.59 -9.94
C ILE A 539 0.22 3.77 -9.78
N THR A 540 0.72 3.25 -10.88
CA THR A 540 1.92 2.41 -10.89
C THR A 540 3.20 3.19 -11.21
N GLY A 541 3.12 4.28 -11.98
CA GLY A 541 4.29 4.90 -12.62
C GLY A 541 4.66 4.19 -13.91
N GLY A 542 5.85 4.43 -14.46
CA GLY A 542 6.32 3.80 -15.70
C GLY A 542 7.50 4.47 -16.36
N TYR A 543 7.54 4.52 -17.71
CA TYR A 543 8.71 4.97 -18.48
C TYR A 543 8.32 5.88 -19.64
N VAL A 544 9.23 6.76 -20.06
CA VAL A 544 9.13 7.51 -21.31
C VAL A 544 9.60 6.64 -22.46
N ILE A 545 8.79 6.52 -23.51
CA ILE A 545 9.21 5.85 -24.74
C ILE A 545 10.17 6.75 -25.50
N ARG A 546 11.32 6.19 -25.86
CA ARG A 546 12.25 6.79 -26.81
C ARG A 546 12.47 5.83 -27.97
N THR A 547 12.25 6.33 -29.17
CA THR A 547 12.39 5.52 -30.39
C THR A 547 13.62 5.97 -31.17
N ASP A 548 14.08 5.10 -32.08
CA ASP A 548 15.16 5.43 -32.99
C ASP A 548 14.80 6.67 -33.82
N THR A 549 15.71 7.63 -33.89
CA THR A 549 15.54 8.88 -34.64
C THR A 549 15.28 8.65 -36.13
N ASP A 550 15.77 7.54 -36.69
CA ASP A 550 15.59 7.19 -38.10
C ASP A 550 14.20 6.60 -38.40
N LYS A 551 13.48 6.14 -37.37
CA LYS A 551 12.12 5.59 -37.44
C LYS A 551 11.23 6.09 -36.31
N PRO A 552 10.93 7.38 -36.23
CA PRO A 552 10.17 7.93 -35.12
C PRO A 552 8.76 7.32 -35.06
N SER A 553 8.40 6.78 -33.89
CA SER A 553 7.05 6.34 -33.59
C SER A 553 6.20 7.52 -33.12
N SER A 554 4.87 7.43 -33.30
CA SER A 554 3.93 8.38 -32.69
C SER A 554 3.98 8.35 -31.15
N PHE A 555 4.61 7.35 -30.56
CA PHE A 555 4.83 7.21 -29.12
C PHE A 555 6.15 7.83 -28.63
N ASP A 556 7.03 8.30 -29.53
CA ASP A 556 8.27 8.94 -29.06
C ASP A 556 7.97 10.14 -28.15
N GLY A 557 8.60 10.19 -26.97
CA GLY A 557 8.37 11.19 -25.95
C GLY A 557 7.05 11.02 -25.17
N VAL A 558 6.37 9.89 -25.30
CA VAL A 558 5.17 9.58 -24.50
C VAL A 558 5.58 8.84 -23.23
N TYR A 559 5.19 9.37 -22.07
CA TYR A 559 5.30 8.65 -20.80
C TYR A 559 4.18 7.64 -20.68
N ILE A 560 4.53 6.38 -20.41
CA ILE A 560 3.58 5.29 -20.21
C ILE A 560 3.43 5.07 -18.72
N CYS A 561 2.19 5.02 -18.23
CA CYS A 561 1.88 4.66 -16.86
C CYS A 561 0.61 3.80 -16.80
N ALA A 562 0.32 3.22 -15.63
CA ALA A 562 -0.85 2.38 -15.46
C ALA A 562 -1.46 2.53 -14.07
N ASP A 563 -2.64 1.96 -13.91
CA ASP A 563 -3.28 1.78 -12.61
C ASP A 563 -3.34 0.30 -12.24
N TYR A 564 -2.90 0.00 -11.05
CA TYR A 564 -2.86 -1.36 -10.52
C TYR A 564 -4.24 -2.03 -10.47
N GLN A 565 -5.26 -1.32 -9.98
CA GLN A 565 -6.58 -1.88 -9.75
C GLN A 565 -7.41 -1.95 -11.02
N SER A 566 -7.51 -0.85 -11.78
CA SER A 566 -8.28 -0.80 -13.03
C SER A 566 -7.58 -1.48 -14.20
N ARG A 567 -6.27 -1.71 -14.09
CA ARG A 567 -5.40 -2.33 -15.09
C ARG A 567 -5.26 -1.51 -16.38
N ARG A 568 -5.81 -0.29 -16.40
CA ARG A 568 -5.71 0.62 -17.54
C ARG A 568 -4.29 1.11 -17.70
N ILE A 569 -3.88 1.29 -18.95
CA ILE A 569 -2.57 1.83 -19.33
C ILE A 569 -2.82 3.13 -20.06
N TRP A 570 -2.09 4.18 -19.69
CA TRP A 570 -2.18 5.49 -20.33
C TRP A 570 -0.85 5.91 -20.93
N GLY A 571 -0.95 6.71 -22.00
CA GLY A 571 0.15 7.49 -22.53
C GLY A 571 -0.08 8.96 -22.23
N ILE A 572 0.97 9.69 -21.86
CA ILE A 572 0.95 11.08 -21.45
C ILE A 572 2.00 11.85 -22.22
N ARG A 573 1.62 13.03 -22.76
CA ARG A 573 2.54 14.07 -23.21
C ARG A 573 2.36 15.32 -22.38
N HIS A 574 3.44 15.98 -22.09
CA HIS A 574 3.44 17.28 -21.42
C HIS A 574 4.15 18.35 -22.26
N GLU A 575 3.94 19.58 -21.86
CA GLU A 575 4.71 20.73 -22.29
C GLU A 575 4.97 21.62 -21.08
N ASN A 576 6.22 21.85 -20.74
CA ASN A 576 6.61 22.61 -19.54
C ASN A 576 5.95 22.06 -18.25
N ARG A 577 5.92 20.74 -18.10
CA ARG A 577 5.30 20.02 -16.96
C ARG A 577 3.77 20.21 -16.85
N LYS A 578 3.11 20.68 -17.89
CA LYS A 578 1.66 20.75 -17.98
C LYS A 578 1.13 19.70 -18.93
N LEU A 579 0.06 19.04 -18.56
CA LEU A 579 -0.58 18.01 -19.39
C LEU A 579 -0.94 18.58 -20.77
N LYS A 580 -0.41 17.98 -21.83
CA LYS A 580 -0.73 18.34 -23.22
C LYS A 580 -1.72 17.35 -23.84
N THR A 581 -1.44 16.06 -23.68
CA THR A 581 -2.27 14.97 -24.22
C THR A 581 -2.23 13.77 -23.28
N ILE A 582 -3.37 13.16 -23.07
CA ILE A 582 -3.49 11.88 -22.38
C ILE A 582 -4.45 10.98 -23.15
N ARG A 583 -4.10 9.68 -23.27
CA ARG A 583 -4.95 8.67 -23.90
C ARG A 583 -4.89 7.37 -23.09
N GLU A 584 -6.01 6.68 -22.96
CA GLU A 584 -6.01 5.27 -22.56
C GLU A 584 -5.55 4.45 -23.77
N ILE A 585 -4.39 3.80 -23.63
CA ILE A 585 -3.72 3.11 -24.73
C ILE A 585 -3.91 1.62 -24.71
N GLY A 586 -4.33 1.04 -23.58
CA GLY A 586 -4.55 -0.40 -23.44
C GLY A 586 -5.02 -0.78 -22.05
N THR A 587 -5.15 -2.08 -21.84
CA THR A 587 -5.51 -2.68 -20.54
C THR A 587 -4.70 -3.95 -20.33
N CYS A 588 -4.07 -4.10 -19.17
CA CYS A 588 -3.34 -5.31 -18.80
C CYS A 588 -4.31 -6.44 -18.43
N PRO A 589 -4.04 -7.70 -18.82
CA PRO A 589 -4.87 -8.84 -18.41
C PRO A 589 -4.85 -9.10 -16.89
N ASP A 590 -3.75 -8.74 -16.22
CA ASP A 590 -3.55 -8.87 -14.76
C ASP A 590 -3.41 -7.49 -14.09
N ARG A 591 -3.44 -7.44 -12.76
CA ARG A 591 -3.10 -6.24 -11.99
C ARG A 591 -1.66 -5.84 -12.26
N LEU A 592 -1.48 -4.64 -12.76
CA LEU A 592 -0.18 -4.14 -13.22
C LEU A 592 0.51 -3.40 -12.07
N VAL A 593 1.50 -4.05 -11.45
CA VAL A 593 2.17 -3.53 -10.25
C VAL A 593 3.43 -2.71 -10.56
N SER A 594 4.07 -2.97 -11.69
CA SER A 594 5.31 -2.30 -12.11
C SER A 594 5.46 -2.40 -13.61
N PHE A 595 6.33 -1.56 -14.15
CA PHE A 595 6.88 -1.73 -15.48
C PHE A 595 8.36 -2.08 -15.39
N GLY A 596 8.91 -2.59 -16.49
CA GLY A 596 10.33 -2.74 -16.73
C GLY A 596 10.69 -2.22 -18.12
N GLN A 597 11.95 -1.89 -18.32
CA GLN A 597 12.49 -1.48 -19.62
C GLN A 597 13.79 -2.24 -19.88
N ASP A 598 14.02 -2.63 -21.14
CA ASP A 598 15.31 -3.15 -21.57
C ASP A 598 16.20 -2.05 -22.16
N ARG A 599 17.45 -2.39 -22.48
CA ARG A 599 18.42 -1.45 -23.07
C ARG A 599 18.05 -0.98 -24.46
N SER A 600 17.16 -1.70 -25.15
CA SER A 600 16.61 -1.33 -26.47
C SER A 600 15.41 -0.39 -26.34
N GLY A 601 14.94 -0.10 -25.12
CA GLY A 601 13.80 0.75 -24.85
C GLY A 601 12.44 0.03 -24.93
N ASN A 602 12.39 -1.29 -25.09
CA ASN A 602 11.14 -2.04 -25.00
C ASN A 602 10.58 -1.98 -23.59
N ILE A 603 9.25 -1.87 -23.46
CA ILE A 603 8.56 -1.76 -22.18
C ILE A 603 7.82 -3.05 -21.87
N TYR A 604 7.89 -3.45 -20.60
CA TYR A 604 7.28 -4.65 -20.07
C TYR A 604 6.35 -4.33 -18.91
N ALA A 605 5.20 -4.99 -18.85
CA ALA A 605 4.24 -4.87 -17.74
C ALA A 605 4.36 -6.08 -16.82
N VAL A 606 4.43 -5.82 -15.51
CA VAL A 606 4.55 -6.85 -14.47
C VAL A 606 3.18 -7.17 -13.91
N GLY A 607 2.66 -8.35 -14.23
CA GLY A 607 1.39 -8.87 -13.72
C GLY A 607 1.53 -9.47 -12.33
N TYR A 608 0.87 -8.87 -11.36
CA TYR A 608 1.07 -9.17 -9.93
C TYR A 608 0.44 -10.48 -9.45
N ASN A 609 -0.81 -10.76 -9.88
CA ASN A 609 -1.54 -11.91 -9.35
C ASN A 609 -1.20 -13.21 -10.07
N GLN A 610 -1.04 -13.15 -11.39
CA GLN A 610 -0.74 -14.31 -12.22
C GLN A 610 0.76 -14.56 -12.35
N GLY A 611 1.61 -13.59 -12.02
CA GLY A 611 3.06 -13.69 -12.16
C GLY A 611 3.52 -13.71 -13.63
N ILE A 612 2.78 -13.08 -14.53
CA ILE A 612 3.10 -13.03 -15.96
C ILE A 612 3.77 -11.70 -16.27
N ILE A 613 4.85 -11.76 -17.05
CA ILE A 613 5.50 -10.57 -17.61
C ILE A 613 5.05 -10.40 -19.05
N TYR A 614 4.49 -9.23 -19.37
CA TYR A 614 3.98 -8.92 -20.70
C TYR A 614 4.88 -7.91 -21.40
N GLN A 615 5.23 -8.15 -22.65
CA GLN A 615 5.83 -7.15 -23.53
C GLN A 615 4.73 -6.25 -24.12
N LEU A 616 4.95 -4.94 -24.11
CA LEU A 616 4.07 -3.99 -24.76
C LEU A 616 4.46 -3.87 -26.25
N ASP A 617 3.48 -4.05 -27.12
CA ASP A 617 3.64 -3.93 -28.56
C ASP A 617 2.81 -2.72 -29.04
N PHE A 618 3.49 -1.73 -29.60
CA PHE A 618 2.92 -0.49 -30.09
C PHE A 618 2.61 -0.52 -31.59
N GLU A 619 2.85 -1.67 -32.27
CA GLU A 619 2.61 -1.81 -33.70
C GLU A 619 1.11 -1.63 -34.03
N GLY A 620 0.82 -0.77 -35.01
CA GLY A 620 -0.54 -0.45 -35.42
C GLY A 620 -1.30 0.53 -34.51
N ALA A 621 -0.77 0.87 -33.33
CA ALA A 621 -1.31 1.92 -32.48
C ALA A 621 -0.74 3.28 -32.86
N VAL A 622 -1.56 4.33 -32.76
CA VAL A 622 -1.14 5.72 -33.08
C VAL A 622 -1.54 6.65 -31.94
N PHE A 623 -0.54 7.26 -31.32
CA PHE A 623 -0.75 8.26 -30.26
C PHE A 623 -0.90 9.66 -30.86
N LYS A 624 -2.11 10.25 -30.72
CA LYS A 624 -2.46 11.58 -31.24
C LYS A 624 -2.99 12.47 -30.15
#